data_50040eda6e5b2dd036431697b0306b51
#
_entry.id   50040eda6e5b2dd036431697b0306b51
#
_cell.length_a   1.000
_cell.length_b   1.000
_cell.length_c   1.000
_cell.angle_alpha   90.00
_cell.angle_beta   90.00
_cell.angle_gamma   90.00
#
_symmetry.space_group_name_H-M   'P 1'
#
loop_
_entity.id
_entity.type
_entity.pdbx_description
1 polymer ?
#
loop_
_entity_poly.entity_id
_entity_poly.type
_entity_poly.pdbx_seq_one_letter_code
_entity_poly.pdbx_strand_id
1 'polypeptide(L)'
;MRNIQTLTDYVKNRFGSNTRIILSEQGFSSTYGGQANQAAAIALAYYKAACNPMSDAFIIRSYKDEAHEVAQGLAMGLKDANGKKKTAYNVFKNMDSSNSLKYTEKVLKSQVGNWKSLVPGYSTGKISSMYRK
;
A
#
# COMPACT_ATOMS: atom_id res chain seq x y z
N MET A 1 1.61 -7.45 -4.78
CA MET A 1 2.72 -7.11 -3.85
C MET A 1 3.26 -8.27 -3.01
N ARG A 2 2.89 -9.52 -3.28
CA ARG A 2 3.52 -10.67 -2.59
C ARG A 2 5.03 -10.76 -2.83
N ASN A 3 5.51 -10.32 -3.99
CA ASN A 3 6.84 -10.62 -4.52
C ASN A 3 7.76 -9.40 -4.67
N ILE A 4 7.57 -8.33 -3.90
CA ILE A 4 8.43 -7.14 -4.02
C ILE A 4 9.90 -7.47 -3.73
N GLN A 5 10.17 -8.36 -2.78
CA GLN A 5 11.51 -8.84 -2.48
C GLN A 5 12.14 -9.53 -3.69
N THR A 6 11.42 -10.49 -4.27
CA THR A 6 11.90 -11.20 -5.48
C THR A 6 12.22 -10.24 -6.62
N LEU A 7 11.34 -9.22 -6.83
CA LEU A 7 11.60 -8.18 -7.83
C LEU A 7 12.86 -7.38 -7.51
N THR A 8 13.01 -6.92 -6.27
CA THR A 8 14.17 -6.11 -5.89
C THR A 8 15.45 -6.92 -5.86
N ASP A 9 15.42 -8.19 -5.48
CA ASP A 9 16.59 -9.08 -5.57
C ASP A 9 17.01 -9.31 -7.03
N TYR A 10 16.05 -9.52 -7.93
CA TYR A 10 16.34 -9.60 -9.36
C TYR A 10 16.96 -8.31 -9.90
N VAL A 11 16.36 -7.15 -9.59
CA VAL A 11 16.88 -5.85 -10.03
C VAL A 11 18.27 -5.60 -9.48
N LYS A 12 18.50 -5.88 -8.20
CA LYS A 12 19.81 -5.77 -7.55
C LYS A 12 20.86 -6.63 -8.22
N ASN A 13 20.54 -7.89 -8.50
CA ASN A 13 21.45 -8.85 -9.10
C ASN A 13 21.78 -8.49 -10.56
N ARG A 14 20.81 -7.92 -11.29
CA ARG A 14 20.97 -7.59 -12.72
C ARG A 14 21.58 -6.22 -12.96
N PHE A 15 21.26 -5.22 -12.12
CA PHE A 15 21.57 -3.81 -12.36
C PHE A 15 22.39 -3.15 -11.24
N GLY A 16 22.68 -3.89 -10.18
CA GLY A 16 23.46 -3.41 -9.04
C GLY A 16 22.62 -2.88 -7.88
N SER A 17 23.25 -2.82 -6.70
CA SER A 17 22.58 -2.46 -5.42
C SER A 17 22.13 -1.00 -5.33
N ASN A 18 22.65 -0.12 -6.19
CA ASN A 18 22.29 1.30 -6.22
C ASN A 18 21.05 1.58 -7.08
N THR A 19 20.55 0.57 -7.82
CA THR A 19 19.33 0.71 -8.61
C THR A 19 18.10 0.84 -7.70
N ARG A 20 17.24 1.79 -8.03
CA ARG A 20 16.01 2.09 -7.28
C ARG A 20 14.79 1.72 -8.09
N ILE A 21 13.68 1.42 -7.42
CA ILE A 21 12.41 1.10 -8.06
C ILE A 21 11.32 2.09 -7.67
N ILE A 22 10.44 2.39 -8.61
CA ILE A 22 9.20 3.12 -8.40
C ILE A 22 8.04 2.17 -8.70
N LEU A 23 7.12 2.02 -7.76
CA LEU A 23 5.88 1.27 -7.92
C LEU A 23 4.81 2.24 -8.43
N SER A 24 4.73 2.39 -9.75
CA SER A 24 4.05 3.52 -10.41
C SER A 24 2.53 3.41 -10.49
N GLU A 25 1.96 2.18 -10.42
CA GLU A 25 0.51 1.98 -10.55
C GLU A 25 0.02 0.83 -9.68
N GLN A 26 -0.17 1.10 -8.39
CA GLN A 26 -0.60 0.10 -7.43
C GLN A 26 -2.08 0.26 -7.11
N GLY A 27 -2.90 -0.67 -7.61
CA GLY A 27 -4.34 -0.68 -7.39
C GLY A 27 -4.84 -1.97 -6.75
N PHE A 28 -5.86 -1.86 -5.94
CA PHE A 28 -6.57 -2.98 -5.32
C PHE A 28 -8.06 -2.70 -5.41
N SER A 29 -8.80 -3.57 -6.11
CA SER A 29 -10.24 -3.36 -6.31
C SER A 29 -11.05 -3.66 -5.06
N SER A 30 -11.99 -2.77 -4.74
CA SER A 30 -13.00 -3.03 -3.70
C SER A 30 -14.14 -3.93 -4.18
N THR A 31 -14.24 -4.24 -5.47
CA THR A 31 -15.21 -5.18 -6.00
C THR A 31 -15.01 -6.59 -5.43
N TYR A 32 -13.74 -6.98 -5.21
CA TYR A 32 -13.39 -8.29 -4.68
C TYR A 32 -13.04 -8.19 -3.19
N GLY A 33 -13.96 -8.60 -2.32
CA GLY A 33 -13.77 -8.62 -0.88
C GLY A 33 -14.10 -7.32 -0.16
N GLY A 34 -14.62 -6.29 -0.85
CA GLY A 34 -15.12 -5.06 -0.26
C GLY A 34 -14.05 -4.04 0.14
N GLN A 35 -14.51 -2.92 0.67
CA GLN A 35 -13.65 -1.77 1.01
C GLN A 35 -12.64 -2.05 2.13
N ALA A 36 -12.96 -2.91 3.09
CA ALA A 36 -12.05 -3.28 4.17
C ALA A 36 -10.83 -4.05 3.64
N ASN A 37 -11.06 -5.01 2.73
CA ASN A 37 -9.99 -5.77 2.10
C ASN A 37 -9.15 -4.90 1.17
N GLN A 38 -9.77 -3.98 0.41
CA GLN A 38 -9.03 -2.98 -0.37
C GLN A 38 -8.09 -2.17 0.52
N ALA A 39 -8.60 -1.64 1.62
CA ALA A 39 -7.82 -0.83 2.56
C ALA A 39 -6.67 -1.63 3.19
N ALA A 40 -6.91 -2.89 3.59
CA ALA A 40 -5.90 -3.79 4.11
C ALA A 40 -4.81 -4.09 3.09
N ALA A 41 -5.19 -4.34 1.83
CA ALA A 41 -4.25 -4.62 0.74
C ALA A 41 -3.36 -3.41 0.43
N ILE A 42 -3.94 -2.20 0.40
CA ILE A 42 -3.21 -0.95 0.21
C ILE A 42 -2.21 -0.73 1.36
N ALA A 43 -2.64 -0.90 2.61
CA ALA A 43 -1.77 -0.74 3.77
C ALA A 43 -0.61 -1.74 3.75
N LEU A 44 -0.89 -3.02 3.49
CA LEU A 44 0.14 -4.05 3.42
C LEU A 44 1.14 -3.79 2.29
N ALA A 45 0.66 -3.40 1.12
CA ALA A 45 1.51 -3.07 -0.03
C ALA A 45 2.40 -1.86 0.26
N TYR A 46 1.83 -0.81 0.84
CA TYR A 46 2.55 0.38 1.24
C TYR A 46 3.69 0.06 2.23
N TYR A 47 3.39 -0.67 3.31
CA TYR A 47 4.41 -1.02 4.30
C TYR A 47 5.49 -1.94 3.73
N LYS A 48 5.16 -2.86 2.84
CA LYS A 48 6.16 -3.66 2.12
C LYS A 48 7.07 -2.81 1.26
N ALA A 49 6.53 -1.81 0.57
CA ALA A 49 7.33 -0.85 -0.19
C ALA A 49 8.19 0.02 0.73
N ALA A 50 7.59 0.59 1.77
CA ALA A 50 8.29 1.46 2.72
C ALA A 50 9.42 0.77 3.50
N CYS A 51 9.29 -0.53 3.77
CA CYS A 51 10.33 -1.32 4.42
C CYS A 51 11.37 -1.92 3.44
N ASN A 52 11.18 -1.74 2.14
CA ASN A 52 12.13 -2.22 1.13
C ASN A 52 13.14 -1.11 0.78
N PRO A 53 14.46 -1.32 1.02
CA PRO A 53 15.45 -0.28 0.85
C PRO A 53 15.66 0.18 -0.59
N MET A 54 15.18 -0.59 -1.58
CA MET A 54 15.28 -0.24 -3.00
C MET A 54 14.05 0.53 -3.53
N SER A 55 12.99 0.67 -2.74
CA SER A 55 11.76 1.35 -3.17
C SER A 55 11.82 2.85 -2.86
N ASP A 56 11.70 3.68 -3.89
CA ASP A 56 11.65 5.14 -3.78
C ASP A 56 10.25 5.71 -3.74
N ALA A 57 9.30 5.05 -4.41
CA ALA A 57 7.92 5.53 -4.43
C ALA A 57 6.91 4.39 -4.52
N PHE A 58 5.74 4.64 -3.92
CA PHE A 58 4.55 3.84 -4.00
C PHE A 58 3.38 4.73 -4.42
N ILE A 59 2.95 4.59 -5.67
CA ILE A 59 1.92 5.43 -6.26
C ILE A 59 0.63 4.62 -6.41
N ILE A 60 -0.44 5.12 -5.80
CA ILE A 60 -1.76 4.49 -5.86
C ILE A 60 -2.45 4.80 -7.20
N ARG A 61 -2.98 3.79 -7.83
CA ARG A 61 -4.05 3.89 -8.81
C ARG A 61 -5.37 3.50 -8.12
N SER A 62 -6.37 4.36 -8.04
CA SER A 62 -6.51 5.73 -8.46
C SER A 62 -7.09 6.57 -7.31
N TYR A 63 -7.22 7.89 -7.49
CA TYR A 63 -7.86 8.74 -6.48
C TYR A 63 -9.38 8.54 -6.41
N LYS A 64 -10.03 8.37 -7.56
CA LYS A 64 -11.47 8.19 -7.68
C LYS A 64 -11.78 7.06 -8.67
N ASP A 65 -12.83 6.29 -8.40
CA ASP A 65 -13.31 5.28 -9.32
C ASP A 65 -13.90 5.93 -10.58
N GLU A 66 -13.57 5.37 -11.74
CA GLU A 66 -14.23 5.68 -12.99
C GLU A 66 -15.35 4.67 -13.26
N ALA A 67 -16.54 5.16 -13.66
CA ALA A 67 -17.74 4.32 -13.78
C ALA A 67 -17.55 3.13 -14.75
N HIS A 68 -16.84 3.37 -15.88
CA HIS A 68 -16.56 2.32 -16.85
C HIS A 68 -15.58 1.26 -16.34
N GLU A 69 -14.60 1.65 -15.50
CA GLU A 69 -13.68 0.71 -14.85
C GLU A 69 -14.39 -0.12 -13.76
N VAL A 70 -15.29 0.51 -12.99
CA VAL A 70 -16.12 -0.19 -11.98
C VAL A 70 -16.97 -1.28 -12.64
N ALA A 71 -17.55 -1.01 -13.82
CA ALA A 71 -18.32 -2.00 -14.59
C ALA A 71 -17.47 -3.22 -15.00
N GLN A 72 -16.15 -3.05 -15.09
CA GLN A 72 -15.19 -4.12 -15.37
C GLN A 72 -14.58 -4.76 -14.09
N GLY A 73 -15.10 -4.43 -12.91
CA GLY A 73 -14.58 -4.93 -11.63
C GLY A 73 -13.34 -4.18 -11.10
N LEU A 74 -12.99 -3.03 -11.69
CA LEU A 74 -11.79 -2.26 -11.35
C LEU A 74 -12.10 -1.05 -10.45
N ALA A 75 -12.86 -1.27 -9.37
CA ALA A 75 -13.16 -0.23 -8.38
C ALA A 75 -11.93 0.06 -7.47
N MET A 76 -10.85 0.60 -8.06
CA MET A 76 -9.54 0.77 -7.41
C MET A 76 -9.34 2.12 -6.71
N GLY A 77 -10.24 3.10 -6.92
CA GLY A 77 -10.15 4.43 -6.35
C GLY A 77 -10.20 4.46 -4.83
N LEU A 78 -9.58 5.48 -4.26
CA LEU A 78 -9.73 5.84 -2.83
C LEU A 78 -11.11 6.44 -2.54
N LYS A 79 -11.75 7.03 -3.55
CA LYS A 79 -13.16 7.46 -3.54
C LYS A 79 -13.95 6.63 -4.53
N ASP A 80 -15.25 6.47 -4.30
CA ASP A 80 -16.15 5.85 -5.27
C ASP A 80 -16.44 6.80 -6.47
N ALA A 81 -17.19 6.31 -7.47
CA ALA A 81 -17.54 7.08 -8.66
C ALA A 81 -18.35 8.35 -8.36
N ASN A 82 -19.04 8.43 -7.22
CA ASN A 82 -19.78 9.60 -6.77
C ASN A 82 -18.93 10.55 -5.91
N GLY A 83 -17.64 10.24 -5.70
CA GLY A 83 -16.72 11.05 -4.91
C GLY A 83 -16.77 10.80 -3.41
N LYS A 84 -17.56 9.82 -2.93
CA LYS A 84 -17.61 9.43 -1.52
C LYS A 84 -16.32 8.71 -1.12
N LYS A 85 -15.74 9.09 0.01
CA LYS A 85 -14.53 8.45 0.55
C LYS A 85 -14.77 7.00 0.91
N LYS A 86 -13.95 6.09 0.41
CA LYS A 86 -13.90 4.69 0.84
C LYS A 86 -13.05 4.54 2.11
N THR A 87 -13.09 3.37 2.74
CA THR A 87 -12.22 3.03 3.88
C THR A 87 -10.74 3.24 3.54
N ALA A 88 -10.34 2.86 2.33
CA ALA A 88 -8.98 3.02 1.80
C ALA A 88 -8.50 4.48 1.79
N TYR A 89 -9.40 5.46 1.57
CA TYR A 89 -9.05 6.88 1.62
C TYR A 89 -8.49 7.29 2.99
N ASN A 90 -9.17 6.90 4.06
CA ASN A 90 -8.76 7.27 5.41
C ASN A 90 -7.48 6.53 5.83
N VAL A 91 -7.34 5.27 5.45
CA VAL A 91 -6.12 4.49 5.69
C VAL A 91 -4.94 5.12 4.96
N PHE A 92 -5.07 5.39 3.66
CA PHE A 92 -3.99 5.98 2.85
C PHE A 92 -3.60 7.38 3.34
N LYS A 93 -4.58 8.23 3.66
CA LYS A 93 -4.32 9.58 4.19
C LYS A 93 -3.46 9.58 5.46
N ASN A 94 -3.55 8.53 6.28
CA ASN A 94 -2.81 8.44 7.54
C ASN A 94 -1.47 7.70 7.42
N MET A 95 -1.10 7.18 6.24
CA MET A 95 0.13 6.40 6.07
C MET A 95 1.41 7.17 6.39
N ASP A 96 1.45 8.47 6.08
CA ASP A 96 2.62 9.33 6.26
C ASP A 96 2.61 10.10 7.59
N SER A 97 1.62 9.87 8.44
CA SER A 97 1.53 10.53 9.74
C SER A 97 2.18 9.71 10.84
N SER A 98 2.53 10.36 11.95
CA SER A 98 3.03 9.68 13.16
C SER A 98 2.04 8.66 13.74
N ASN A 99 0.76 8.78 13.39
CA ASN A 99 -0.30 7.88 13.82
C ASN A 99 -0.64 6.78 12.79
N SER A 100 0.05 6.75 11.64
CA SER A 100 -0.32 5.85 10.53
C SER A 100 -0.38 4.39 10.93
N LEU A 101 0.64 3.88 11.63
CA LEU A 101 0.67 2.49 12.10
C LEU A 101 -0.45 2.21 13.10
N LYS A 102 -0.59 3.06 14.10
CA LYS A 102 -1.61 2.93 15.14
C LYS A 102 -3.03 2.98 14.57
N TYR A 103 -3.28 3.90 13.64
CA TYR A 103 -4.55 3.99 12.93
C TYR A 103 -4.79 2.74 12.08
N THR A 104 -3.81 2.33 11.31
CA THR A 104 -3.90 1.17 10.42
C THR A 104 -4.13 -0.12 11.21
N GLU A 105 -3.40 -0.34 12.30
CA GLU A 105 -3.57 -1.50 13.17
C GLU A 105 -4.97 -1.53 13.81
N LYS A 106 -5.48 -0.38 14.26
CA LYS A 106 -6.82 -0.28 14.84
C LYS A 106 -7.92 -0.63 13.82
N VAL A 107 -7.80 -0.13 12.60
CA VAL A 107 -8.81 -0.31 11.54
C VAL A 107 -8.73 -1.69 10.88
N LEU A 108 -7.51 -2.19 10.68
CA LEU A 108 -7.26 -3.38 9.86
C LEU A 108 -6.81 -4.62 10.63
N LYS A 109 -6.83 -4.58 11.96
CA LYS A 109 -6.32 -5.66 12.83
C LYS A 109 -6.88 -7.03 12.47
N SER A 110 -8.15 -7.11 12.16
CA SER A 110 -8.81 -8.37 11.78
C SER A 110 -8.43 -8.89 10.38
N GLN A 111 -7.98 -8.01 9.47
CA GLN A 111 -7.65 -8.35 8.09
C GLN A 111 -6.16 -8.59 7.87
N VAL A 112 -5.28 -7.91 8.61
CA VAL A 112 -3.84 -7.93 8.33
C VAL A 112 -3.07 -8.83 9.30
N GLY A 113 -3.53 -9.00 10.53
CA GLY A 113 -2.86 -9.87 11.51
C GLY A 113 -1.53 -9.29 12.01
N ASN A 114 -0.47 -10.08 11.98
CA ASN A 114 0.84 -9.71 12.52
C ASN A 114 1.74 -9.05 11.49
N TRP A 115 1.96 -7.74 11.63
CA TRP A 115 2.82 -6.95 10.74
C TRP A 115 4.25 -7.48 10.62
N LYS A 116 4.86 -7.93 11.72
CA LYS A 116 6.25 -8.42 11.70
C LYS A 116 6.42 -9.66 10.82
N SER A 117 5.42 -10.54 10.80
CA SER A 117 5.46 -11.74 9.96
C SER A 117 5.12 -11.45 8.49
N LEU A 118 4.36 -10.38 8.23
CA LEU A 118 3.88 -10.04 6.88
C LEU A 118 4.81 -9.11 6.12
N VAL A 119 5.58 -8.28 6.83
CA VAL A 119 6.42 -7.24 6.24
C VAL A 119 7.86 -7.39 6.72
N PRO A 120 8.75 -7.93 5.90
CA PRO A 120 10.18 -7.99 6.25
C PRO A 120 10.74 -6.61 6.60
N GLY A 121 11.50 -6.52 7.68
CA GLY A 121 12.08 -5.26 8.14
C GLY A 121 11.10 -4.33 8.89
N TYR A 122 9.85 -4.76 9.12
CA TYR A 122 8.88 -3.99 9.89
C TYR A 122 9.34 -3.78 11.34
N SER A 123 9.37 -2.52 11.76
CA SER A 123 9.45 -2.14 13.17
C SER A 123 8.63 -0.86 13.39
N THR A 124 8.00 -0.74 14.56
CA THR A 124 7.07 0.36 14.87
C THR A 124 7.70 1.76 14.78
N GLY A 125 9.03 1.87 14.98
CA GLY A 125 9.74 3.15 14.88
C GLY A 125 10.34 3.45 13.50
N LYS A 126 10.53 2.43 12.65
CA LYS A 126 11.30 2.56 11.41
C LYS A 126 10.52 3.27 10.30
N ILE A 127 9.21 3.02 10.21
CA ILE A 127 8.36 3.62 9.16
C ILE A 127 8.19 5.11 9.39
N SER A 128 7.98 5.54 10.63
CA SER A 128 7.87 6.97 10.94
C SER A 128 9.16 7.76 10.71
N SER A 129 10.33 7.08 10.73
CA SER A 129 11.63 7.71 10.47
C SER A 129 11.98 7.78 8.97
N MET A 130 11.42 6.90 8.13
CA MET A 130 11.69 6.87 6.68
C MET A 130 11.08 8.06 5.93
N TYR A 131 10.02 8.66 6.45
CA TYR A 131 9.34 9.80 5.83
C TYR A 131 9.74 11.16 6.39
N ARG A 132 10.76 11.21 7.25
CA ARG A 132 11.29 12.45 7.82
C ARG A 132 12.58 12.93 7.17
N LYS A 133 12.85 12.48 5.94
CA LYS A 133 14.00 12.99 5.17
C LYS A 133 13.57 14.11 4.27
#